data_558a9200205e3661347bb74b73070ebc
#
_entry.id   558a9200205e3661347bb74b73070ebc
#
_cell.length_a   1.000
_cell.length_b   1.000
_cell.length_c   1.000
_cell.angle_alpha   90.00
_cell.angle_beta   90.00
_cell.angle_gamma   90.00
#
_symmetry.space_group_name_H-M   'P 1'
#
loop_
_entity.id
_entity.type
_entity.pdbx_description
1 polymer ?
#
loop_
_entity_poly.entity_id
_entity_poly.type
_entity_poly.pdbx_seq_one_letter_code
_entity_poly.pdbx_strand_id
1 'polypeptide(L)'
;HGPRLGNGQPIDKYLMDEPIALTKEYGNYASYCMLACGNEPSGRWVPWVSKFVDYWKATDPRHVYTGASVGGSWQWQPHNQYHVKAGARGLSWAGSQPESMSDYRAKIDSVKQPYVSHETGQWCAFPNFSEIRKYTGVNKAKNFEIFRDILNDNHMGSMGHDFMMASGKLQAICYKHEIEKTLRTPDYAGFQLLALNDYSGQGTALVGLLDVFFEEKGYINADEFRRFCSPTVPLARIPKFVYTNDETFHADIEVSHFGAAPLQGAKTVYSIKDEYGKVYAHGTVGTQNIPVGNLCPLGSVDMKLSGITRPQKLNMEIRIEGSDAVNDWDFWVYPAQVELAQGNVYTTD
;
A
#
# COMPACT_ATOMS: atom_id res chain seq x y z
N HIS A 1 1.10 -6.51 21.46
CA HIS A 1 0.64 -5.14 21.24
C HIS A 1 0.47 -4.41 22.57
N GLY A 2 1.02 -3.19 22.71
CA GLY A 2 0.89 -2.33 23.88
C GLY A 2 1.48 -2.84 25.21
N PRO A 3 2.60 -3.62 25.25
CA PRO A 3 3.14 -4.09 26.51
C PRO A 3 3.67 -2.92 27.35
N ARG A 4 3.49 -3.03 28.67
CA ARG A 4 4.04 -2.04 29.61
C ARG A 4 5.46 -2.47 30.02
N LEU A 5 6.47 -1.78 29.49
CA LEU A 5 7.88 -2.16 29.60
C LEU A 5 8.68 -1.25 30.57
N GLY A 6 9.81 -1.79 31.06
CA GLY A 6 10.77 -1.05 31.88
C GLY A 6 10.32 -0.79 33.31
N ASN A 7 9.35 -1.55 33.82
CA ASN A 7 8.77 -1.39 35.15
C ASN A 7 9.08 -2.58 36.08
N GLY A 8 9.98 -3.51 35.67
CA GLY A 8 10.37 -4.68 36.45
C GLY A 8 9.28 -5.77 36.51
N GLN A 9 8.34 -5.75 35.58
CA GLN A 9 7.30 -6.77 35.49
C GLN A 9 7.84 -8.03 34.74
N PRO A 10 7.22 -9.21 34.94
CA PRO A 10 7.65 -10.45 34.26
C PRO A 10 7.76 -10.33 32.74
N ILE A 11 6.95 -9.47 32.12
CA ILE A 11 6.99 -9.20 30.67
C ILE A 11 8.34 -8.64 30.21
N ASP A 12 9.04 -7.85 31.06
CA ASP A 12 10.35 -7.32 30.74
C ASP A 12 11.37 -8.45 30.50
N LYS A 13 11.33 -9.48 31.36
CA LYS A 13 12.19 -10.65 31.18
C LYS A 13 11.76 -11.49 29.99
N TYR A 14 10.47 -11.76 29.83
CA TYR A 14 9.94 -12.57 28.75
C TYR A 14 10.33 -12.01 27.37
N LEU A 15 10.19 -10.71 27.16
CA LEU A 15 10.55 -10.06 25.89
C LEU A 15 12.05 -9.94 25.65
N MET A 16 12.90 -10.29 26.62
CA MET A 16 14.34 -10.51 26.41
C MET A 16 14.63 -11.98 26.05
N ASP A 17 13.95 -12.93 26.71
CA ASP A 17 14.21 -14.36 26.54
C ASP A 17 13.62 -14.94 25.23
N GLU A 18 12.42 -14.52 24.85
CA GLU A 18 11.71 -15.04 23.65
C GLU A 18 12.49 -14.78 22.35
N PRO A 19 13.01 -13.58 22.08
CA PRO A 19 13.85 -13.34 20.91
C PRO A 19 15.14 -14.17 20.89
N ILE A 20 15.67 -14.58 22.05
CA ILE A 20 16.81 -15.50 22.10
C ILE A 20 16.42 -16.86 21.54
N ALA A 21 15.25 -17.38 21.92
CA ALA A 21 14.72 -18.62 21.39
C ALA A 21 14.40 -18.52 19.87
N LEU A 22 13.76 -17.43 19.45
CA LEU A 22 13.46 -17.13 18.05
C LEU A 22 14.74 -17.08 17.20
N THR A 23 15.76 -16.35 17.64
CA THR A 23 17.00 -16.21 16.88
C THR A 23 17.81 -17.51 16.86
N LYS A 24 17.76 -18.30 17.94
CA LYS A 24 18.39 -19.61 17.97
C LYS A 24 17.74 -20.57 16.95
N GLU A 25 16.43 -20.53 16.81
CA GLU A 25 15.67 -21.40 15.91
C GLU A 25 15.73 -20.91 14.46
N TYR A 26 15.51 -19.63 14.22
CA TYR A 26 15.27 -19.06 12.89
C TYR A 26 16.39 -18.15 12.36
N GLY A 27 17.36 -17.76 13.19
CA GLY A 27 18.41 -16.79 12.84
C GLY A 27 19.35 -17.19 11.71
N ASN A 28 19.33 -18.45 11.25
CA ASN A 28 20.10 -18.91 10.09
C ASN A 28 19.33 -18.89 8.76
N TYR A 29 18.05 -18.59 8.80
CA TYR A 29 17.28 -18.43 7.56
C TYR A 29 17.61 -17.09 6.90
N ALA A 30 17.82 -17.09 5.58
CA ALA A 30 18.16 -15.88 4.83
C ALA A 30 17.08 -14.77 4.92
N SER A 31 15.83 -15.14 5.16
CA SER A 31 14.71 -14.21 5.37
C SER A 31 14.63 -13.61 6.77
N TYR A 32 15.38 -14.15 7.75
CA TYR A 32 15.46 -13.60 9.10
C TYR A 32 16.56 -12.54 9.15
N CYS A 33 16.25 -11.34 8.70
CA CYS A 33 17.23 -10.25 8.56
C CYS A 33 17.03 -9.09 9.55
N MET A 34 15.83 -8.96 10.14
CA MET A 34 15.44 -7.83 10.97
C MET A 34 14.66 -8.32 12.19
N LEU A 35 14.91 -7.72 13.36
CA LEU A 35 14.20 -8.03 14.60
C LEU A 35 13.73 -6.76 15.30
N ALA A 36 12.45 -6.74 15.69
CA ALA A 36 11.84 -5.71 16.54
C ALA A 36 11.36 -6.35 17.84
N CYS A 37 11.51 -5.65 18.97
CA CYS A 37 11.05 -6.14 20.26
C CYS A 37 9.52 -6.29 20.34
N GLY A 38 8.77 -5.37 19.73
CA GLY A 38 7.30 -5.39 19.81
C GLY A 38 6.62 -4.19 19.20
N ASN A 39 5.34 -4.03 19.53
CA ASN A 39 4.46 -3.04 18.97
C ASN A 39 3.84 -2.14 20.05
N GLU A 40 3.96 -0.82 19.87
CA GLU A 40 3.32 0.24 20.66
C GLU A 40 3.44 0.06 22.19
N PRO A 41 4.66 -0.08 22.72
CA PRO A 41 4.86 -0.27 24.16
C PRO A 41 4.52 0.98 24.97
N SER A 42 4.22 0.79 26.25
CA SER A 42 3.97 1.86 27.23
C SER A 42 4.93 1.73 28.42
N GLY A 43 4.79 2.60 29.42
CA GLY A 43 5.64 2.61 30.61
C GLY A 43 7.00 3.28 30.37
N ARG A 44 8.07 2.78 30.96
CA ARG A 44 9.45 3.27 30.79
C ARG A 44 10.15 2.56 29.61
N TRP A 45 9.44 2.45 28.51
CA TRP A 45 9.79 1.59 27.39
C TRP A 45 11.06 2.04 26.63
N VAL A 46 11.29 3.33 26.40
CA VAL A 46 12.43 3.81 25.58
C VAL A 46 13.79 3.36 26.17
N PRO A 47 14.09 3.57 27.46
CA PRO A 47 15.33 3.04 28.04
C PRO A 47 15.41 1.50 28.00
N TRP A 48 14.26 0.84 28.08
CA TRP A 48 14.22 -0.63 28.07
C TRP A 48 14.51 -1.16 26.65
N VAL A 49 13.84 -0.65 25.60
CA VAL A 49 14.10 -1.09 24.21
C VAL A 49 15.50 -0.68 23.74
N SER A 50 16.09 0.40 24.28
CA SER A 50 17.48 0.75 24.02
C SER A 50 18.44 -0.35 24.49
N LYS A 51 18.22 -0.89 25.68
CA LYS A 51 18.99 -2.05 26.20
C LYS A 51 18.80 -3.31 25.36
N PHE A 52 17.57 -3.54 24.88
CA PHE A 52 17.25 -4.64 23.97
C PHE A 52 18.06 -4.52 22.67
N VAL A 53 18.04 -3.36 22.03
CA VAL A 53 18.76 -3.12 20.77
C VAL A 53 20.27 -3.25 20.99
N ASP A 54 20.83 -2.67 22.05
CA ASP A 54 22.26 -2.77 22.35
C ASP A 54 22.71 -4.20 22.63
N TYR A 55 21.90 -4.97 23.35
CA TYR A 55 22.16 -6.39 23.59
C TYR A 55 22.27 -7.17 22.27
N TRP A 56 21.29 -6.99 21.38
CA TRP A 56 21.26 -7.73 20.13
C TRP A 56 22.36 -7.30 19.16
N LYS A 57 22.66 -6.02 19.05
CA LYS A 57 23.81 -5.51 18.27
C LYS A 57 25.13 -6.12 18.71
N ALA A 58 25.31 -6.33 20.01
CA ALA A 58 26.52 -6.92 20.56
C ALA A 58 26.55 -8.46 20.45
N THR A 59 25.39 -9.12 20.57
CA THR A 59 25.30 -10.58 20.65
C THR A 59 25.20 -11.24 19.29
N ASP A 60 24.45 -10.64 18.35
CA ASP A 60 24.29 -11.17 17.00
C ASP A 60 24.33 -10.07 15.93
N PRO A 61 25.51 -9.65 15.48
CA PRO A 61 25.66 -8.56 14.50
C PRO A 61 25.26 -8.95 13.05
N ARG A 62 24.76 -10.17 12.81
CA ARG A 62 24.33 -10.63 11.48
C ARG A 62 23.04 -9.96 10.99
N HIS A 63 22.25 -9.43 11.90
CA HIS A 63 20.91 -8.85 11.64
C HIS A 63 20.87 -7.38 12.03
N VAL A 64 19.78 -6.71 11.73
CA VAL A 64 19.53 -5.33 12.15
C VAL A 64 18.36 -5.26 13.13
N TYR A 65 18.44 -4.33 14.08
CA TYR A 65 17.59 -4.31 15.26
C TYR A 65 16.90 -2.96 15.47
N THR A 66 15.63 -3.02 15.86
CA THR A 66 14.84 -1.88 16.32
C THR A 66 14.14 -2.21 17.63
N GLY A 67 13.86 -1.20 18.42
CA GLY A 67 13.19 -1.37 19.71
C GLY A 67 11.73 -1.75 19.55
N ALA A 68 10.94 -0.91 18.92
CA ALA A 68 9.52 -1.17 18.73
C ALA A 68 8.96 -0.41 17.53
N SER A 69 7.90 -0.97 16.94
CA SER A 69 7.04 -0.27 15.98
C SER A 69 6.13 0.71 16.74
N VAL A 70 6.01 1.96 16.29
CA VAL A 70 5.36 3.01 17.06
C VAL A 70 4.49 3.95 16.22
N GLY A 71 3.57 4.64 16.89
CA GLY A 71 2.76 5.70 16.29
C GLY A 71 3.59 6.90 15.80
N GLY A 72 3.04 7.70 14.89
CA GLY A 72 3.74 8.82 14.26
C GLY A 72 4.25 9.88 15.24
N SER A 73 3.48 10.20 16.28
CA SER A 73 3.81 11.19 17.31
C SER A 73 4.67 10.64 18.46
N TRP A 74 4.98 9.34 18.46
CA TRP A 74 5.70 8.73 19.56
C TRP A 74 7.18 9.10 19.55
N GLN A 75 7.81 9.01 20.71
CA GLN A 75 9.21 9.34 20.92
C GLN A 75 10.14 8.51 20.03
N TRP A 76 11.19 9.15 19.49
CA TRP A 76 12.25 8.46 18.76
C TRP A 76 13.08 7.58 19.69
N GLN A 77 13.56 6.47 19.15
CA GLN A 77 14.35 5.48 19.85
C GLN A 77 15.81 5.60 19.37
N PRO A 78 16.70 6.20 20.16
CA PRO A 78 18.03 6.64 19.67
C PRO A 78 18.99 5.51 19.31
N HIS A 79 18.80 4.29 19.87
CA HIS A 79 19.69 3.16 19.65
C HIS A 79 19.34 2.30 18.43
N ASN A 80 18.18 2.55 17.83
CA ASN A 80 17.68 1.79 16.68
C ASN A 80 18.63 1.87 15.48
N GLN A 81 18.77 0.75 14.75
CA GLN A 81 19.49 0.71 13.48
C GLN A 81 18.56 1.06 12.31
N TYR A 82 17.26 0.89 12.48
CA TYR A 82 16.20 1.34 11.57
C TYR A 82 14.96 1.71 12.39
N HIS A 83 14.10 2.57 11.84
CA HIS A 83 12.87 2.95 12.52
C HIS A 83 11.65 2.32 11.86
N VAL A 84 10.75 1.76 12.66
CA VAL A 84 9.42 1.35 12.25
C VAL A 84 8.42 2.30 12.89
N LYS A 85 7.90 3.25 12.11
CA LYS A 85 7.09 4.34 12.65
C LYS A 85 5.98 4.74 11.70
N ALA A 86 4.77 4.99 12.25
CA ALA A 86 3.70 5.63 11.51
C ALA A 86 4.01 7.14 11.29
N GLY A 87 3.23 7.79 10.46
CA GLY A 87 3.40 9.22 10.18
C GLY A 87 3.72 9.52 8.73
N ALA A 88 4.57 8.71 8.10
CA ALA A 88 4.82 8.76 6.66
C ALA A 88 4.06 7.64 5.95
N ARG A 89 2.74 7.67 6.01
CA ARG A 89 1.81 6.73 5.38
C ARG A 89 0.50 7.42 5.00
N GLY A 90 -0.36 6.73 4.28
CA GLY A 90 -1.70 7.18 3.90
C GLY A 90 -1.71 8.09 2.68
N LEU A 91 -2.90 8.30 2.15
CA LEU A 91 -3.20 9.18 1.02
C LEU A 91 -4.01 10.37 1.51
N SER A 92 -3.81 11.54 0.88
CA SER A 92 -4.57 12.77 1.20
C SER A 92 -5.89 12.88 0.44
N TRP A 93 -6.33 11.81 -0.22
CA TRP A 93 -7.48 11.81 -1.14
C TRP A 93 -8.83 12.10 -0.50
N ALA A 94 -8.96 11.94 0.82
CA ALA A 94 -10.18 12.31 1.52
C ALA A 94 -10.44 13.83 1.55
N GLY A 95 -9.39 14.63 1.42
CA GLY A 95 -9.45 16.11 1.48
C GLY A 95 -8.90 16.83 0.25
N SER A 96 -8.42 16.08 -0.74
CA SER A 96 -7.84 16.64 -1.98
C SER A 96 -8.13 15.76 -3.18
N GLN A 97 -7.96 16.32 -4.37
CA GLN A 97 -8.05 15.57 -5.63
C GLN A 97 -7.05 14.41 -5.63
N PRO A 98 -7.47 13.19 -5.99
CA PRO A 98 -6.56 12.06 -6.19
C PRO A 98 -5.48 12.36 -7.23
N GLU A 99 -4.22 12.04 -6.85
CA GLU A 99 -3.03 12.27 -7.65
C GLU A 99 -1.94 11.23 -7.31
N SER A 100 -0.88 11.15 -8.09
CA SER A 100 0.30 10.35 -7.78
C SER A 100 1.62 11.15 -7.85
N MET A 101 1.55 12.48 -7.72
CA MET A 101 2.71 13.37 -7.72
C MET A 101 3.50 13.35 -6.42
N SER A 102 2.79 13.23 -5.30
CA SER A 102 3.35 13.40 -3.96
C SER A 102 4.14 12.18 -3.48
N ASP A 103 5.08 12.43 -2.56
CA ASP A 103 5.84 11.43 -1.81
C ASP A 103 5.86 11.77 -0.31
N TYR A 104 6.61 11.01 0.49
CA TYR A 104 6.72 11.22 1.94
C TYR A 104 8.01 11.94 2.35
N ARG A 105 8.80 12.48 1.42
CA ARG A 105 10.11 13.10 1.69
C ARG A 105 10.06 14.09 2.83
N ALA A 106 9.14 15.04 2.78
CA ALA A 106 9.00 16.08 3.81
C ALA A 106 8.67 15.55 5.22
N LYS A 107 8.23 14.28 5.33
CA LYS A 107 7.91 13.64 6.62
C LYS A 107 9.09 12.86 7.19
N ILE A 108 10.10 12.54 6.40
CA ILE A 108 11.23 11.69 6.81
C ILE A 108 12.59 12.36 6.63
N ASP A 109 12.70 13.55 6.06
CA ASP A 109 13.95 14.26 5.77
C ASP A 109 14.85 14.51 7.00
N SER A 110 14.25 14.59 8.18
CA SER A 110 14.97 14.72 9.46
C SER A 110 15.47 13.38 10.03
N VAL A 111 15.08 12.25 9.44
CA VAL A 111 15.41 10.91 9.93
C VAL A 111 16.74 10.46 9.33
N LYS A 112 17.70 10.11 10.18
CA LYS A 112 19.05 9.69 9.76
C LYS A 112 19.18 8.19 9.51
N GLN A 113 18.35 7.38 10.17
CA GLN A 113 18.34 5.92 10.03
C GLN A 113 17.28 5.51 8.99
N PRO A 114 17.41 4.32 8.40
CA PRO A 114 16.41 3.79 7.49
C PRO A 114 15.00 3.83 8.10
N TYR A 115 14.03 4.32 7.35
CA TYR A 115 12.64 4.48 7.78
C TYR A 115 11.77 3.41 7.14
N VAL A 116 11.07 2.64 7.96
CA VAL A 116 10.04 1.68 7.56
C VAL A 116 8.69 2.20 8.03
N SER A 117 7.71 2.31 7.15
CA SER A 117 6.36 2.71 7.53
C SER A 117 5.69 1.62 8.36
N HIS A 118 5.09 2.02 9.48
CA HIS A 118 4.33 1.16 10.36
C HIS A 118 2.85 1.18 10.00
N GLU A 119 2.24 0.00 9.90
CA GLU A 119 0.80 -0.18 9.67
C GLU A 119 0.28 0.55 8.41
N THR A 120 0.99 0.39 7.30
CA THR A 120 0.55 0.89 6.00
C THR A 120 -0.72 0.17 5.55
N GLY A 121 -1.63 0.87 4.86
CA GLY A 121 -2.82 0.25 4.26
C GLY A 121 -3.96 0.04 5.26
N GLN A 122 -4.41 1.09 5.92
CA GLN A 122 -5.60 1.05 6.79
C GLN A 122 -6.89 1.34 6.00
N TRP A 123 -7.05 0.70 4.84
CA TRP A 123 -8.18 0.83 3.94
C TRP A 123 -9.13 -0.35 4.15
N CYS A 124 -10.37 -0.09 4.55
CA CYS A 124 -11.33 -1.14 4.87
C CYS A 124 -12.20 -1.51 3.66
N ALA A 125 -12.47 -2.81 3.50
CA ALA A 125 -13.50 -3.32 2.60
C ALA A 125 -14.78 -3.67 3.36
N PHE A 126 -15.91 -3.73 2.65
CA PHE A 126 -17.17 -4.19 3.21
C PHE A 126 -17.11 -5.70 3.51
N PRO A 127 -17.78 -6.21 4.56
CA PRO A 127 -17.72 -7.62 4.94
C PRO A 127 -18.17 -8.59 3.83
N ASN A 128 -17.42 -9.66 3.67
CA ASN A 128 -17.82 -10.79 2.84
C ASN A 128 -18.69 -11.77 3.66
N PHE A 129 -20.00 -11.69 3.53
CA PHE A 129 -20.91 -12.55 4.31
C PHE A 129 -20.76 -14.05 4.03
N SER A 130 -20.13 -14.45 2.93
CA SER A 130 -19.83 -15.86 2.67
C SER A 130 -18.84 -16.45 3.66
N GLU A 131 -18.06 -15.62 4.35
CA GLU A 131 -17.10 -16.06 5.38
C GLU A 131 -17.80 -16.56 6.67
N ILE A 132 -19.04 -16.13 6.95
CA ILE A 132 -19.77 -16.53 8.17
C ILE A 132 -19.77 -18.04 8.35
N ARG A 133 -19.96 -18.80 7.27
CA ARG A 133 -20.00 -20.28 7.28
C ARG A 133 -18.65 -20.93 7.62
N LYS A 134 -17.53 -20.20 7.47
CA LYS A 134 -16.20 -20.71 7.76
C LYS A 134 -15.90 -20.73 9.27
N TYR A 135 -16.64 -19.95 10.07
CA TYR A 135 -16.47 -19.87 11.52
C TYR A 135 -17.13 -21.04 12.23
N THR A 136 -16.54 -22.22 12.13
CA THR A 136 -17.10 -23.47 12.70
C THR A 136 -16.71 -23.72 14.15
N GLY A 137 -15.75 -22.97 14.69
CA GLY A 137 -15.25 -23.09 16.07
C GLY A 137 -16.07 -22.30 17.10
N VAL A 138 -15.42 -22.00 18.22
CA VAL A 138 -16.02 -21.22 19.33
C VAL A 138 -16.23 -19.75 18.98
N ASN A 139 -15.34 -19.19 18.16
CA ASN A 139 -15.49 -17.83 17.64
C ASN A 139 -16.55 -17.82 16.54
N LYS A 140 -17.43 -16.81 16.58
CA LYS A 140 -18.48 -16.60 15.60
C LYS A 140 -18.25 -15.24 14.90
N ALA A 141 -18.63 -15.14 13.64
CA ALA A 141 -18.54 -13.92 12.87
C ALA A 141 -19.67 -12.93 13.21
N LYS A 142 -19.84 -12.59 14.50
CA LYS A 142 -20.95 -11.77 15.00
C LYS A 142 -20.98 -10.36 14.37
N ASN A 143 -19.83 -9.77 14.13
CA ASN A 143 -19.71 -8.51 13.38
C ASN A 143 -20.33 -8.64 11.97
N PHE A 144 -20.04 -9.71 11.23
CA PHE A 144 -20.59 -9.95 9.89
C PHE A 144 -22.09 -10.24 9.92
N GLU A 145 -22.54 -11.01 10.91
CA GLU A 145 -23.96 -11.26 11.12
C GLU A 145 -24.73 -9.95 11.36
N ILE A 146 -24.22 -9.06 12.22
CA ILE A 146 -24.82 -7.74 12.50
C ILE A 146 -24.88 -6.88 11.23
N PHE A 147 -23.79 -6.80 10.45
CA PHE A 147 -23.79 -6.04 9.19
C PHE A 147 -24.80 -6.60 8.19
N ARG A 148 -24.86 -7.92 8.05
CA ARG A 148 -25.84 -8.58 7.18
C ARG A 148 -27.28 -8.27 7.61
N ASP A 149 -27.57 -8.35 8.90
CA ASP A 149 -28.90 -8.12 9.44
C ASP A 149 -29.31 -6.64 9.25
N ILE A 150 -28.41 -5.66 9.51
CA ILE A 150 -28.63 -4.24 9.22
C ILE A 150 -28.90 -4.02 7.72
N LEU A 151 -28.16 -4.70 6.84
CA LEU A 151 -28.36 -4.56 5.39
C LEU A 151 -29.73 -5.10 4.96
N ASN A 152 -30.15 -6.23 5.54
CA ASN A 152 -31.49 -6.79 5.30
C ASN A 152 -32.61 -5.89 5.81
N ASP A 153 -32.47 -5.31 6.99
CA ASP A 153 -33.44 -4.38 7.59
C ASP A 153 -33.61 -3.13 6.73
N ASN A 154 -32.57 -2.72 6.01
CA ASN A 154 -32.60 -1.63 5.05
C ASN A 154 -32.96 -2.07 3.61
N HIS A 155 -33.48 -3.27 3.40
CA HIS A 155 -33.90 -3.83 2.11
C HIS A 155 -32.78 -3.90 1.06
N MET A 156 -31.50 -3.90 1.45
CA MET A 156 -30.32 -3.98 0.61
C MET A 156 -29.57 -5.31 0.70
N GLY A 157 -30.15 -6.35 1.30
CA GLY A 157 -29.49 -7.63 1.54
C GLY A 157 -28.85 -8.29 0.31
N SER A 158 -29.47 -8.13 -0.87
CA SER A 158 -28.94 -8.64 -2.13
C SER A 158 -27.70 -7.91 -2.63
N MET A 159 -27.39 -6.71 -2.12
CA MET A 159 -26.28 -5.87 -2.56
C MET A 159 -24.97 -6.12 -1.80
N GLY A 160 -24.97 -7.02 -0.79
CA GLY A 160 -23.80 -7.22 0.07
C GLY A 160 -22.54 -7.63 -0.70
N HIS A 161 -22.68 -8.46 -1.74
CA HIS A 161 -21.55 -8.83 -2.59
C HIS A 161 -21.04 -7.64 -3.41
N ASP A 162 -21.92 -6.83 -3.97
CA ASP A 162 -21.54 -5.66 -4.78
C ASP A 162 -20.82 -4.60 -3.92
N PHE A 163 -21.28 -4.39 -2.69
CA PHE A 163 -20.62 -3.50 -1.73
C PHE A 163 -19.21 -4.02 -1.35
N MET A 164 -19.06 -5.33 -1.15
CA MET A 164 -17.77 -5.94 -0.88
C MET A 164 -16.82 -5.76 -2.08
N MET A 165 -17.28 -6.06 -3.30
CA MET A 165 -16.48 -5.93 -4.51
C MET A 165 -16.10 -4.46 -4.81
N ALA A 166 -17.02 -3.52 -4.67
CA ALA A 166 -16.77 -2.10 -4.94
C ALA A 166 -15.78 -1.51 -3.91
N SER A 167 -16.03 -1.73 -2.61
CA SER A 167 -15.14 -1.24 -1.55
C SER A 167 -13.78 -1.94 -1.56
N GLY A 168 -13.74 -3.24 -1.90
CA GLY A 168 -12.52 -4.01 -2.04
C GLY A 168 -11.64 -3.54 -3.21
N LYS A 169 -12.24 -3.23 -4.37
CA LYS A 169 -11.50 -2.61 -5.48
C LYS A 169 -10.94 -1.24 -5.11
N LEU A 170 -11.71 -0.42 -4.39
CA LEU A 170 -11.20 0.86 -3.87
C LEU A 170 -10.06 0.64 -2.88
N GLN A 171 -10.20 -0.33 -1.96
CA GLN A 171 -9.13 -0.73 -1.04
C GLN A 171 -7.83 -1.07 -1.81
N ALA A 172 -7.93 -1.91 -2.85
CA ALA A 172 -6.79 -2.31 -3.67
C ALA A 172 -6.12 -1.12 -4.38
N ILE A 173 -6.92 -0.18 -4.92
CA ILE A 173 -6.42 1.05 -5.52
C ILE A 173 -5.69 1.90 -4.48
N CYS A 174 -6.23 2.05 -3.28
CA CYS A 174 -5.60 2.80 -2.20
C CYS A 174 -4.28 2.13 -1.75
N TYR A 175 -4.23 0.81 -1.61
CA TYR A 175 -2.98 0.06 -1.35
C TYR A 175 -1.93 0.31 -2.43
N LYS A 176 -2.32 0.20 -3.71
CA LYS A 176 -1.44 0.47 -4.83
C LYS A 176 -0.80 1.85 -4.73
N HIS A 177 -1.60 2.89 -4.62
CA HIS A 177 -1.08 4.27 -4.59
C HIS A 177 -0.27 4.59 -3.34
N GLU A 178 -0.62 4.00 -2.19
CA GLU A 178 0.15 4.18 -0.95
C GLU A 178 1.52 3.48 -1.02
N ILE A 179 1.57 2.26 -1.56
CA ILE A 179 2.82 1.53 -1.79
C ILE A 179 3.68 2.25 -2.83
N GLU A 180 3.12 2.67 -3.95
CA GLU A 180 3.83 3.45 -4.96
C GLU A 180 4.38 4.77 -4.41
N LYS A 181 3.62 5.45 -3.54
CA LYS A 181 4.09 6.66 -2.86
C LYS A 181 5.30 6.37 -1.96
N THR A 182 5.32 5.23 -1.29
CA THR A 182 6.49 4.73 -0.55
C THR A 182 7.69 4.51 -1.48
N LEU A 183 7.48 3.79 -2.59
CA LEU A 183 8.54 3.44 -3.55
C LEU A 183 9.15 4.66 -4.25
N ARG A 184 8.38 5.76 -4.42
CA ARG A 184 8.89 7.02 -5.00
C ARG A 184 9.47 7.98 -3.96
N THR A 185 9.51 7.60 -2.68
CA THR A 185 10.09 8.42 -1.63
C THR A 185 11.57 8.08 -1.46
N PRO A 186 12.51 9.06 -1.58
CA PRO A 186 13.92 8.81 -1.34
C PRO A 186 14.17 8.41 0.11
N ASP A 187 15.20 7.57 0.34
CA ASP A 187 15.64 7.13 1.67
C ASP A 187 14.57 6.40 2.51
N TYR A 188 13.50 5.96 1.86
CA TYR A 188 12.45 5.19 2.48
C TYR A 188 12.75 3.69 2.35
N ALA A 189 13.07 3.04 3.48
CA ALA A 189 13.61 1.68 3.48
C ALA A 189 12.56 0.60 3.23
N GLY A 190 11.28 0.89 3.49
CA GLY A 190 10.21 -0.09 3.26
C GLY A 190 8.93 0.21 4.05
N PHE A 191 8.02 -0.73 4.03
CA PHE A 191 6.73 -0.61 4.72
C PHE A 191 6.32 -1.95 5.34
N GLN A 192 5.52 -1.86 6.39
CA GLN A 192 4.78 -2.98 6.96
C GLN A 192 3.30 -2.74 6.71
N LEU A 193 2.61 -3.67 6.07
CA LEU A 193 1.15 -3.63 6.02
C LEU A 193 0.57 -3.79 7.43
N LEU A 194 -0.55 -3.11 7.72
CA LEU A 194 -1.28 -3.36 8.97
C LEU A 194 -1.65 -4.83 9.06
N ALA A 195 -2.23 -5.36 7.96
CA ALA A 195 -2.42 -6.79 7.78
C ALA A 195 -2.49 -7.15 6.29
N LEU A 196 -1.90 -8.30 5.90
CA LEU A 196 -2.14 -8.92 4.60
C LEU A 196 -3.52 -9.59 4.58
N ASN A 197 -3.91 -10.20 5.69
CA ASN A 197 -5.20 -10.82 5.93
C ASN A 197 -5.99 -10.05 6.98
N ASP A 198 -7.30 -10.18 6.97
CA ASP A 198 -8.15 -9.64 8.02
C ASP A 198 -7.81 -10.22 9.39
N TYR A 199 -8.05 -9.44 10.43
CA TYR A 199 -7.86 -9.84 11.81
C TYR A 199 -9.19 -9.81 12.54
N SER A 200 -9.68 -10.98 12.95
CA SER A 200 -10.98 -11.15 13.62
C SER A 200 -11.11 -10.38 14.94
N GLY A 201 -9.99 -10.08 15.61
CA GLY A 201 -9.96 -9.31 16.85
C GLY A 201 -10.25 -7.81 16.68
N GLN A 202 -10.15 -7.28 15.48
CA GLN A 202 -10.46 -5.86 15.16
C GLN A 202 -11.90 -5.65 14.66
N GLY A 203 -12.73 -6.66 14.70
CA GLY A 203 -14.15 -6.53 14.38
C GLY A 203 -14.41 -6.15 12.94
N THR A 204 -14.64 -4.86 12.66
CA THR A 204 -14.99 -4.34 11.34
C THR A 204 -13.83 -3.66 10.61
N ALA A 205 -12.64 -3.67 11.17
CA ALA A 205 -11.43 -3.17 10.49
C ALA A 205 -10.91 -4.21 9.48
N LEU A 206 -11.65 -4.43 8.39
CA LEU A 206 -11.37 -5.41 7.35
C LEU A 206 -10.36 -4.83 6.36
N VAL A 207 -9.13 -4.64 6.82
CA VAL A 207 -8.03 -4.01 6.06
C VAL A 207 -7.22 -5.01 5.23
N GLY A 208 -7.37 -6.31 5.49
CA GLY A 208 -6.68 -7.36 4.74
C GLY A 208 -7.16 -7.46 3.29
N LEU A 209 -6.24 -7.77 2.38
CA LEU A 209 -6.55 -8.18 1.02
C LEU A 209 -7.05 -9.62 0.96
N LEU A 210 -6.63 -10.43 1.95
CA LEU A 210 -7.12 -11.78 2.20
C LEU A 210 -8.08 -11.76 3.39
N ASP A 211 -8.95 -12.77 3.47
CA ASP A 211 -9.80 -12.99 4.63
C ASP A 211 -9.01 -13.53 5.85
N VAL A 212 -9.67 -13.73 6.99
CA VAL A 212 -9.01 -14.26 8.20
C VAL A 212 -8.47 -15.68 8.05
N PHE A 213 -8.88 -16.39 7.01
CA PHE A 213 -8.43 -17.75 6.67
C PHE A 213 -7.34 -17.77 5.60
N PHE A 214 -6.79 -16.60 5.23
CA PHE A 214 -5.79 -16.41 4.15
C PHE A 214 -6.31 -16.78 2.76
N GLU A 215 -7.62 -16.68 2.53
CA GLU A 215 -8.24 -16.89 1.23
C GLU A 215 -8.49 -15.55 0.53
N GLU A 216 -8.43 -15.56 -0.81
CA GLU A 216 -8.71 -14.38 -1.62
C GLU A 216 -10.17 -13.94 -1.50
N LYS A 217 -10.39 -12.62 -1.40
CA LYS A 217 -11.73 -12.04 -1.38
C LYS A 217 -12.31 -11.79 -2.79
N GLY A 218 -11.51 -11.97 -3.85
CA GLY A 218 -11.93 -11.96 -5.24
C GLY A 218 -11.88 -10.62 -5.96
N TYR A 219 -11.50 -9.53 -5.32
CA TYR A 219 -11.41 -8.20 -5.97
C TYR A 219 -10.00 -7.78 -6.39
N ILE A 220 -8.97 -8.50 -5.95
CA ILE A 220 -7.57 -8.40 -6.40
C ILE A 220 -6.93 -9.78 -6.30
N ASN A 221 -5.99 -10.06 -7.17
CA ASN A 221 -5.19 -11.29 -7.16
C ASN A 221 -3.68 -10.99 -7.01
N ALA A 222 -2.89 -12.04 -6.84
CA ALA A 222 -1.44 -11.91 -6.62
C ALA A 222 -0.70 -11.24 -7.80
N ASP A 223 -1.12 -11.49 -9.04
CA ASP A 223 -0.46 -10.92 -10.23
C ASP A 223 -0.72 -9.40 -10.34
N GLU A 224 -1.94 -8.96 -10.02
CA GLU A 224 -2.27 -7.54 -9.94
C GLU A 224 -1.48 -6.85 -8.80
N PHE A 225 -1.38 -7.48 -7.63
CA PHE A 225 -0.63 -6.93 -6.50
C PHE A 225 0.87 -6.81 -6.81
N ARG A 226 1.45 -7.78 -7.53
CA ARG A 226 2.86 -7.77 -7.93
C ARG A 226 3.22 -6.63 -8.87
N ARG A 227 2.29 -6.03 -9.59
CA ARG A 227 2.54 -4.88 -10.47
C ARG A 227 3.11 -3.69 -9.72
N PHE A 228 2.68 -3.48 -8.48
CA PHE A 228 3.12 -2.36 -7.63
C PHE A 228 3.86 -2.79 -6.36
N CYS A 229 4.06 -4.10 -6.15
CA CYS A 229 4.78 -4.65 -5.01
C CYS A 229 5.70 -5.80 -5.46
N SER A 230 6.80 -5.43 -6.12
CA SER A 230 7.82 -6.35 -6.63
C SER A 230 9.20 -5.70 -6.59
N PRO A 231 10.30 -6.44 -6.85
CA PRO A 231 11.64 -5.86 -6.84
C PRO A 231 11.87 -4.74 -7.88
N THR A 232 11.10 -4.72 -8.98
CA THR A 232 11.21 -3.68 -10.01
C THR A 232 9.82 -3.18 -10.35
N VAL A 233 9.51 -1.94 -9.99
CA VAL A 233 8.20 -1.33 -10.17
C VAL A 233 8.32 -0.05 -10.97
N PRO A 234 7.78 -0.02 -12.20
CA PRO A 234 7.54 1.26 -12.90
C PRO A 234 6.54 2.11 -12.12
N LEU A 235 6.82 3.40 -12.02
CA LEU A 235 6.03 4.38 -11.28
C LEU A 235 5.66 5.55 -12.19
N ALA A 236 4.50 6.16 -11.95
CA ALA A 236 4.06 7.34 -12.68
C ALA A 236 3.66 8.46 -11.73
N ARG A 237 4.12 9.69 -12.04
CA ARG A 237 3.64 10.91 -11.39
C ARG A 237 2.58 11.53 -12.28
N ILE A 238 1.33 11.40 -11.87
CA ILE A 238 0.13 11.85 -12.60
C ILE A 238 -0.57 12.90 -11.75
N PRO A 239 -0.80 14.11 -12.27
CA PRO A 239 -1.32 15.22 -11.46
C PRO A 239 -2.80 15.06 -11.09
N LYS A 240 -3.56 14.28 -11.85
CA LYS A 240 -4.97 13.95 -11.60
C LYS A 240 -5.40 12.74 -12.43
N PHE A 241 -6.49 12.11 -12.07
CA PHE A 241 -7.02 10.94 -12.78
C PHE A 241 -8.32 11.23 -13.54
N VAL A 242 -8.83 12.46 -13.48
CA VAL A 242 -10.02 12.88 -14.23
C VAL A 242 -9.67 14.11 -15.05
N TYR A 243 -9.94 14.04 -16.34
CA TYR A 243 -9.62 15.04 -17.34
C TYR A 243 -10.85 15.44 -18.15
N THR A 244 -10.79 16.63 -18.77
CA THR A 244 -11.66 16.99 -19.87
C THR A 244 -10.91 16.84 -21.20
N ASN A 245 -11.64 16.68 -22.29
CA ASN A 245 -11.05 16.36 -23.60
C ASN A 245 -10.33 17.54 -24.26
N ASP A 246 -10.41 18.76 -23.72
CA ASP A 246 -9.61 19.93 -24.13
C ASP A 246 -8.24 19.99 -23.44
N GLU A 247 -7.96 19.06 -22.53
CA GLU A 247 -6.68 18.95 -21.82
C GLU A 247 -5.70 18.00 -22.51
N THR A 248 -4.49 17.96 -21.98
CA THR A 248 -3.46 16.96 -22.31
C THR A 248 -3.20 16.10 -21.07
N PHE A 249 -3.29 14.78 -21.23
CA PHE A 249 -2.78 13.84 -20.22
C PHE A 249 -1.26 13.94 -20.18
N HIS A 250 -0.70 14.02 -18.99
CA HIS A 250 0.74 14.01 -18.76
C HIS A 250 1.09 13.07 -17.60
N ALA A 251 2.19 12.32 -17.74
CA ALA A 251 2.75 11.49 -16.70
C ALA A 251 4.28 11.47 -16.78
N ASP A 252 4.97 11.83 -15.70
CA ASP A 252 6.40 11.57 -15.56
C ASP A 252 6.61 10.14 -15.09
N ILE A 253 7.47 9.40 -15.78
CA ILE A 253 7.71 7.98 -15.53
C ILE A 253 9.06 7.81 -14.84
N GLU A 254 9.07 7.09 -13.75
CA GLU A 254 10.25 6.71 -12.98
C GLU A 254 10.19 5.22 -12.63
N VAL A 255 11.24 4.66 -12.07
CA VAL A 255 11.28 3.27 -11.60
C VAL A 255 11.94 3.15 -10.24
N SER A 256 11.36 2.29 -9.40
CA SER A 256 11.98 1.75 -8.20
C SER A 256 12.52 0.35 -8.54
N HIS A 257 13.83 0.16 -8.44
CA HIS A 257 14.51 -1.07 -8.80
C HIS A 257 15.42 -1.55 -7.68
N PHE A 258 15.02 -2.61 -7.00
CA PHE A 258 15.78 -3.30 -5.95
C PHE A 258 16.01 -4.78 -6.32
N GLY A 259 16.22 -5.04 -7.61
CA GLY A 259 16.66 -6.35 -8.10
C GLY A 259 18.13 -6.62 -7.77
N ALA A 260 18.60 -7.84 -8.11
CA ALA A 260 19.93 -8.32 -7.75
C ALA A 260 21.09 -7.54 -8.42
N ALA A 261 20.83 -6.88 -9.56
CA ALA A 261 21.83 -6.15 -10.33
C ALA A 261 21.15 -5.05 -11.15
N PRO A 262 21.90 -3.98 -11.54
CA PRO A 262 21.39 -2.95 -12.44
C PRO A 262 20.92 -3.55 -13.78
N LEU A 263 19.85 -2.99 -14.37
CA LEU A 263 19.39 -3.36 -15.71
C LEU A 263 20.18 -2.56 -16.75
N GLN A 264 20.73 -3.25 -17.76
CA GLN A 264 21.54 -2.62 -18.81
C GLN A 264 20.69 -2.44 -20.06
N GLY A 265 20.73 -1.21 -20.64
CA GLY A 265 20.02 -0.89 -21.88
C GLY A 265 18.50 -1.17 -21.81
N ALA A 266 17.90 -1.03 -20.66
CA ALA A 266 16.50 -1.32 -20.43
C ALA A 266 15.61 -0.39 -21.26
N LYS A 267 14.78 -0.95 -22.13
CA LYS A 267 13.82 -0.23 -22.95
C LYS A 267 12.47 -0.20 -22.23
N THR A 268 11.98 0.99 -21.96
CA THR A 268 10.67 1.22 -21.34
C THR A 268 9.68 1.66 -22.41
N VAL A 269 8.55 0.98 -22.46
CA VAL A 269 7.46 1.25 -23.41
C VAL A 269 6.17 1.54 -22.68
N TYR A 270 5.25 2.26 -23.36
CA TYR A 270 3.92 2.53 -22.85
C TYR A 270 2.84 2.21 -23.87
N SER A 271 1.65 1.94 -23.37
CA SER A 271 0.41 1.92 -24.17
C SER A 271 -0.73 2.52 -23.39
N ILE A 272 -1.60 3.27 -24.05
CA ILE A 272 -2.86 3.80 -23.52
C ILE A 272 -4.00 3.18 -24.30
N LYS A 273 -4.90 2.49 -23.58
CA LYS A 273 -6.02 1.72 -24.16
C LYS A 273 -7.31 2.01 -23.41
N ASP A 274 -8.44 1.81 -24.05
CA ASP A 274 -9.73 1.74 -23.38
C ASP A 274 -10.03 0.31 -22.85
N GLU A 275 -11.15 0.17 -22.16
CA GLU A 275 -11.63 -1.10 -21.61
C GLU A 275 -11.95 -2.18 -22.68
N TYR A 276 -12.09 -1.77 -23.96
CA TYR A 276 -12.30 -2.68 -25.09
C TYR A 276 -11.02 -3.03 -25.84
N GLY A 277 -9.86 -2.54 -25.35
CA GLY A 277 -8.55 -2.80 -25.93
C GLY A 277 -8.18 -1.91 -27.13
N LYS A 278 -8.99 -0.90 -27.47
CA LYS A 278 -8.62 0.07 -28.48
C LYS A 278 -7.45 0.91 -28.01
N VAL A 279 -6.39 0.95 -28.81
CA VAL A 279 -5.18 1.73 -28.52
C VAL A 279 -5.37 3.18 -28.95
N TYR A 280 -5.15 4.12 -28.03
CA TYR A 280 -5.16 5.56 -28.25
C TYR A 280 -3.75 6.14 -28.43
N ALA A 281 -2.79 5.60 -27.69
CA ALA A 281 -1.39 5.98 -27.82
C ALA A 281 -0.48 4.79 -27.42
N HIS A 282 0.70 4.72 -28.01
CA HIS A 282 1.75 3.79 -27.62
C HIS A 282 3.12 4.32 -28.07
N GLY A 283 4.19 3.86 -27.42
CA GLY A 283 5.54 4.26 -27.83
C GLY A 283 6.60 3.83 -26.83
N THR A 284 7.80 4.35 -27.06
CA THR A 284 8.94 4.18 -26.16
C THR A 284 9.04 5.39 -25.25
N VAL A 285 9.10 5.16 -23.93
CA VAL A 285 9.38 6.21 -22.93
C VAL A 285 10.88 6.56 -22.96
N GLY A 286 11.74 5.54 -22.93
CA GLY A 286 13.17 5.71 -22.95
C GLY A 286 13.91 4.37 -23.06
N THR A 287 15.22 4.45 -23.31
CA THR A 287 16.14 3.30 -23.27
C THR A 287 17.40 3.72 -22.52
N GLN A 288 17.68 3.12 -21.38
CA GLN A 288 18.80 3.51 -20.52
C GLN A 288 19.19 2.41 -19.53
N ASN A 289 20.30 2.61 -18.84
CA ASN A 289 20.67 1.77 -17.70
C ASN A 289 19.84 2.20 -16.47
N ILE A 290 19.31 1.22 -15.74
CA ILE A 290 18.56 1.44 -14.51
C ILE A 290 19.41 0.92 -13.35
N PRO A 291 19.93 1.82 -12.47
CA PRO A 291 20.68 1.41 -11.29
C PRO A 291 19.77 0.75 -10.25
N VAL A 292 20.37 0.04 -9.31
CA VAL A 292 19.65 -0.39 -8.10
C VAL A 292 19.34 0.83 -7.24
N GLY A 293 18.09 0.98 -6.84
CA GLY A 293 17.57 2.12 -6.07
C GLY A 293 16.22 2.60 -6.59
N ASN A 294 15.74 3.71 -6.03
CA ASN A 294 14.54 4.39 -6.48
C ASN A 294 14.86 5.73 -7.17
N LEU A 295 13.82 6.47 -7.59
CA LEU A 295 13.93 7.78 -8.25
C LEU A 295 14.73 7.77 -9.57
N CYS A 296 14.82 6.65 -10.26
CA CYS A 296 15.42 6.64 -11.59
C CYS A 296 14.39 7.12 -12.62
N PRO A 297 14.53 8.34 -13.20
CA PRO A 297 13.62 8.85 -14.20
C PRO A 297 13.78 8.07 -15.50
N LEU A 298 12.67 7.77 -16.17
CA LEU A 298 12.65 7.05 -17.45
C LEU A 298 12.23 7.94 -18.63
N GLY A 299 11.52 9.04 -18.37
CA GLY A 299 10.97 9.98 -19.35
C GLY A 299 9.56 10.38 -19.00
N SER A 300 8.78 10.82 -19.98
CA SER A 300 7.38 11.23 -19.80
C SER A 300 6.48 10.65 -20.90
N VAL A 301 5.18 10.64 -20.63
CA VAL A 301 4.12 10.29 -21.58
C VAL A 301 3.15 11.46 -21.66
N ASP A 302 2.92 11.92 -22.89
CA ASP A 302 1.96 12.99 -23.19
C ASP A 302 0.95 12.49 -24.20
N MET A 303 -0.35 12.79 -23.99
CA MET A 303 -1.40 12.49 -24.94
C MET A 303 -2.45 13.60 -24.97
N LYS A 304 -2.68 14.21 -26.15
CA LYS A 304 -3.81 15.13 -26.36
C LYS A 304 -5.13 14.36 -26.28
N LEU A 305 -6.08 14.86 -25.51
CA LEU A 305 -7.35 14.21 -25.26
C LEU A 305 -8.48 14.63 -26.22
N SER A 306 -8.21 15.57 -27.14
CA SER A 306 -9.21 16.16 -28.04
C SER A 306 -9.95 15.17 -28.98
N GLY A 307 -9.34 13.97 -29.17
CA GLY A 307 -9.99 12.91 -29.95
C GLY A 307 -11.07 12.10 -29.20
N ILE A 308 -11.26 12.37 -27.89
CA ILE A 308 -12.20 11.64 -27.02
C ILE A 308 -13.48 12.47 -26.89
N THR A 309 -14.54 12.06 -27.59
CA THR A 309 -15.78 12.81 -27.67
C THR A 309 -16.92 12.32 -26.77
N ARG A 310 -16.67 11.22 -26.03
CA ARG A 310 -17.63 10.62 -25.08
C ARG A 310 -16.89 10.30 -23.79
N PRO A 311 -17.59 10.22 -22.63
CA PRO A 311 -17.00 9.73 -21.39
C PRO A 311 -16.27 8.40 -21.61
N GLN A 312 -15.01 8.34 -21.24
CA GLN A 312 -14.13 7.20 -21.52
C GLN A 312 -13.22 6.92 -20.35
N LYS A 313 -13.16 5.66 -19.91
CA LYS A 313 -12.09 5.16 -19.05
C LYS A 313 -10.92 4.71 -19.92
N LEU A 314 -9.74 5.18 -19.61
CA LEU A 314 -8.48 4.79 -20.24
C LEU A 314 -7.54 4.20 -19.21
N ASN A 315 -6.68 3.30 -19.67
CA ASN A 315 -5.62 2.69 -18.85
C ASN A 315 -4.28 2.92 -19.53
N MET A 316 -3.34 3.52 -18.81
CA MET A 316 -1.93 3.64 -19.20
C MET A 316 -1.14 2.49 -18.59
N GLU A 317 -0.56 1.63 -19.41
CA GLU A 317 0.39 0.59 -18.99
C GLU A 317 1.82 1.01 -19.34
N ILE A 318 2.74 0.83 -18.38
CA ILE A 318 4.19 0.99 -18.55
C ILE A 318 4.84 -0.39 -18.36
N ARG A 319 5.73 -0.75 -19.28
CA ARG A 319 6.47 -2.02 -19.25
C ARG A 319 7.95 -1.81 -19.53
N ILE A 320 8.81 -2.54 -18.81
CA ILE A 320 10.23 -2.65 -19.11
C ILE A 320 10.43 -3.95 -19.92
N GLU A 321 10.76 -3.80 -21.19
CA GLU A 321 10.90 -4.96 -22.12
C GLU A 321 11.97 -5.94 -21.62
N GLY A 322 11.71 -7.23 -21.82
CA GLY A 322 12.62 -8.28 -21.36
C GLY A 322 12.61 -8.57 -19.87
N SER A 323 11.65 -7.99 -19.13
CA SER A 323 11.45 -8.24 -17.70
C SER A 323 9.96 -8.43 -17.38
N ASP A 324 9.66 -8.86 -16.14
CA ASP A 324 8.29 -8.95 -15.62
C ASP A 324 7.77 -7.61 -15.05
N ALA A 325 8.59 -6.55 -15.14
CA ALA A 325 8.24 -5.24 -14.59
C ALA A 325 7.18 -4.56 -15.46
N VAL A 326 5.96 -4.50 -14.94
CA VAL A 326 4.80 -3.85 -15.56
C VAL A 326 3.95 -3.21 -14.49
N ASN A 327 3.43 -2.00 -14.76
CA ASN A 327 2.47 -1.33 -13.91
C ASN A 327 1.51 -0.50 -14.77
N ASP A 328 0.35 -0.14 -14.22
CA ASP A 328 -0.68 0.55 -14.99
C ASP A 328 -1.53 1.49 -14.12
N TRP A 329 -2.14 2.47 -14.74
CA TRP A 329 -3.00 3.47 -14.07
C TRP A 329 -4.21 3.78 -14.91
N ASP A 330 -5.39 3.74 -14.29
CA ASP A 330 -6.64 4.17 -14.87
C ASP A 330 -6.81 5.68 -14.76
N PHE A 331 -7.35 6.30 -15.81
CA PHE A 331 -7.81 7.68 -15.79
C PHE A 331 -9.07 7.84 -16.67
N TRP A 332 -9.81 8.90 -16.40
CA TRP A 332 -11.10 9.14 -17.04
C TRP A 332 -11.08 10.46 -17.80
N VAL A 333 -11.66 10.45 -18.99
CA VAL A 333 -11.78 11.62 -19.85
C VAL A 333 -13.26 11.89 -20.14
N TYR A 334 -13.67 13.11 -19.92
CA TYR A 334 -15.02 13.58 -20.18
C TYR A 334 -15.00 14.70 -21.22
N PRO A 335 -16.10 14.90 -22.04
CA PRO A 335 -16.22 16.08 -22.84
C PRO A 335 -16.19 17.37 -22.00
N ALA A 336 -15.43 18.37 -22.45
CA ALA A 336 -15.38 19.68 -21.78
C ALA A 336 -16.71 20.42 -21.89
N GLN A 337 -17.45 20.14 -22.95
CA GLN A 337 -18.81 20.68 -23.18
C GLN A 337 -19.78 19.52 -23.26
N VAL A 338 -20.84 19.61 -22.49
CA VAL A 338 -21.96 18.66 -22.52
C VAL A 338 -23.18 19.38 -23.13
N GLU A 339 -23.69 18.87 -24.25
CA GLU A 339 -24.96 19.34 -24.77
C GLU A 339 -26.08 18.89 -23.83
N LEU A 340 -26.71 19.85 -23.18
CA LEU A 340 -27.88 19.59 -22.36
C LEU A 340 -29.10 19.34 -23.26
N ALA A 341 -29.75 18.19 -23.07
CA ALA A 341 -31.03 17.95 -23.72
C ALA A 341 -32.04 19.01 -23.25
N GLN A 342 -32.71 19.65 -24.21
CA GLN A 342 -33.81 20.53 -23.86
C GLN A 342 -34.98 19.68 -23.36
N GLY A 343 -35.41 19.93 -22.15
CA GLY A 343 -36.54 19.23 -21.53
C GLY A 343 -37.02 19.96 -20.27
N ASN A 344 -38.27 19.72 -19.90
CA ASN A 344 -38.78 20.21 -18.64
C ASN A 344 -38.18 19.40 -17.51
N VAL A 345 -37.43 20.05 -16.58
CA VAL A 345 -36.94 19.43 -15.33
C VAL A 345 -38.01 19.69 -14.27
N TYR A 346 -38.61 18.63 -13.77
CA TYR A 346 -39.53 18.71 -12.63
C TYR A 346 -38.72 18.39 -11.37
N THR A 347 -38.66 19.33 -10.43
CA THR A 347 -38.12 19.09 -9.08
C THR A 347 -39.28 18.81 -8.13
N THR A 348 -39.17 17.78 -7.32
CA THR A 348 -40.05 17.60 -6.15
C THR A 348 -39.37 18.33 -4.99
N ASP A 349 -40.10 19.24 -4.37
CA ASP A 349 -39.67 19.94 -3.14
C ASP A 349 -39.53 18.96 -1.97
#